data_0f065bea45d2129e3f81ec6a2e8712d2
#
_entry.id   0f065bea45d2129e3f81ec6a2e8712d2
#
_cell.length_a   1.000
_cell.length_b   1.000
_cell.length_c   1.000
_cell.angle_alpha   90.00
_cell.angle_beta   90.00
_cell.angle_gamma   90.00
#
_symmetry.space_group_name_H-M   'P 1'
#
loop_
_entity.id
_entity.type
_entity.pdbx_description
1 polymer ?
#
loop_
_entity_poly.entity_id
_entity_poly.type
_entity_poly.pdbx_seq_one_letter_code
_entity_poly.pdbx_strand_id
1 'polypeptide(L)'
;MIQRLVIDSSAAQTELCFLGNIAGTDKSPVVSASPRHRHAYTAVYTMLFAPLKGRAIQFAEIGVAGGHSALLWEMYFKHPETTIHMFDRDENFLKGAQELVGSQGMKFNLMDVGVDGDVARALKKSNPGGLYDVIIDDSSHEHGHQIRIIKEAFPLLTQGGCLIIEDIFRATPEEEYSSQLGAILHECSAAYFVVCEHKDRWSPGWDNDKLLVLVKA
;
A
#
# COMPACT_ATOMS: atom_id res chain seq x y z
N MET A 1 20.03 -1.79 8.32
CA MET A 1 20.05 -2.93 7.34
C MET A 1 18.62 -3.37 7.11
N ILE A 2 18.16 -3.49 5.87
CA ILE A 2 16.83 -4.02 5.56
C ILE A 2 16.86 -5.54 5.73
N GLN A 3 15.91 -6.09 6.47
CA GLN A 3 15.80 -7.54 6.68
C GLN A 3 14.95 -8.16 5.57
N ARG A 4 15.20 -9.43 5.24
CA ARG A 4 14.38 -10.18 4.29
C ARG A 4 13.53 -11.21 5.02
N LEU A 5 12.23 -11.21 4.72
CA LEU A 5 11.26 -12.19 5.20
C LEU A 5 10.64 -12.90 4.00
N VAL A 6 10.32 -14.17 4.16
CA VAL A 6 9.49 -14.93 3.22
C VAL A 6 8.27 -15.38 4.00
N ILE A 7 7.08 -14.99 3.56
CA ILE A 7 5.82 -15.33 4.23
C ILE A 7 4.97 -16.15 3.25
N ASP A 8 4.84 -17.44 3.53
CA ASP A 8 3.90 -18.31 2.83
C ASP A 8 2.56 -18.32 3.56
N SER A 9 1.57 -17.74 2.91
CA SER A 9 0.20 -17.62 3.44
C SER A 9 -0.76 -18.66 2.87
N SER A 10 -0.27 -19.70 2.19
CA SER A 10 -1.10 -20.71 1.49
C SER A 10 -2.12 -21.42 2.39
N ALA A 11 -1.85 -21.50 3.68
CA ALA A 11 -2.75 -22.08 4.69
C ALA A 11 -3.54 -21.03 5.50
N ALA A 12 -3.29 -19.74 5.25
CA ALA A 12 -3.93 -18.65 6.00
C ALA A 12 -5.18 -18.14 5.26
N GLN A 13 -6.28 -18.00 6.00
CA GLN A 13 -7.48 -17.28 5.56
C GLN A 13 -7.78 -16.22 6.61
N THR A 14 -7.33 -15.02 6.40
CA THR A 14 -7.56 -13.90 7.31
C THR A 14 -8.82 -13.14 6.92
N GLU A 15 -9.27 -12.26 7.80
CA GLU A 15 -10.38 -11.35 7.49
C GLU A 15 -10.09 -10.49 6.25
N LEU A 16 -8.86 -9.97 6.10
CA LEU A 16 -8.49 -9.20 4.90
C LEU A 16 -8.50 -10.05 3.63
N CYS A 17 -8.15 -11.34 3.69
CA CYS A 17 -8.28 -12.24 2.55
C CYS A 17 -9.76 -12.39 2.14
N PHE A 18 -10.66 -12.54 3.11
CA PHE A 18 -12.09 -12.65 2.88
C PHE A 18 -12.67 -11.34 2.33
N LEU A 19 -12.37 -10.20 2.95
CA LEU A 19 -12.80 -8.88 2.47
C LEU A 19 -12.22 -8.54 1.11
N GLY A 20 -10.97 -8.92 0.85
CA GLY A 20 -10.31 -8.74 -0.45
C GLY A 20 -11.02 -9.51 -1.56
N ASN A 21 -11.50 -10.73 -1.27
CA ASN A 21 -12.31 -11.48 -2.21
C ASN A 21 -13.67 -10.79 -2.48
N ILE A 22 -14.32 -10.25 -1.45
CA ILE A 22 -15.58 -9.48 -1.60
C ILE A 22 -15.36 -8.22 -2.42
N ALA A 23 -14.31 -7.47 -2.14
CA ALA A 23 -13.95 -6.25 -2.86
C ALA A 23 -13.52 -6.53 -4.31
N GLY A 24 -13.06 -7.74 -4.61
CA GLY A 24 -12.52 -8.11 -5.91
C GLY A 24 -11.14 -7.53 -6.18
N THR A 25 -10.36 -7.19 -5.13
CA THR A 25 -9.00 -6.66 -5.28
C THR A 25 -7.99 -7.76 -5.55
N ASP A 26 -7.03 -7.48 -6.43
CA ASP A 26 -5.92 -8.37 -6.74
C ASP A 26 -4.89 -8.52 -5.60
N LYS A 27 -4.95 -7.68 -4.56
CA LYS A 27 -4.16 -7.83 -3.33
C LYS A 27 -4.48 -9.13 -2.57
N SER A 28 -5.60 -9.79 -2.90
CA SER A 28 -5.98 -11.08 -2.32
C SER A 28 -5.66 -12.24 -3.27
N PRO A 29 -5.00 -13.32 -2.79
CA PRO A 29 -4.71 -14.48 -3.61
C PRO A 29 -5.96 -15.32 -3.93
N VAL A 30 -7.09 -15.04 -3.30
CA VAL A 30 -8.32 -15.87 -3.33
C VAL A 30 -9.45 -15.19 -4.12
N VAL A 31 -9.16 -14.22 -4.95
CA VAL A 31 -10.18 -13.50 -5.74
C VAL A 31 -10.75 -14.41 -6.82
N SER A 32 -12.05 -14.69 -6.73
CA SER A 32 -12.77 -15.52 -7.70
C SER A 32 -13.12 -14.79 -9.00
N ALA A 33 -13.17 -13.46 -9.00
CA ALA A 33 -13.68 -12.64 -10.09
C ALA A 33 -12.61 -12.00 -10.99
N SER A 34 -11.34 -11.95 -10.57
CA SER A 34 -10.27 -11.34 -11.36
C SER A 34 -9.41 -12.39 -12.05
N PRO A 35 -9.35 -12.38 -13.39
CA PRO A 35 -8.45 -13.26 -14.12
C PRO A 35 -7.03 -12.72 -14.27
N ARG A 36 -6.69 -11.53 -13.73
CA ARG A 36 -5.47 -10.80 -14.12
C ARG A 36 -4.31 -11.02 -13.17
N HIS A 37 -4.44 -10.59 -11.92
CA HIS A 37 -3.40 -10.69 -10.89
C HIS A 37 -4.01 -11.17 -9.58
N ARG A 38 -3.25 -11.91 -8.78
CA ARG A 38 -3.60 -12.34 -7.43
C ARG A 38 -2.34 -12.35 -6.61
N HIS A 39 -2.16 -11.27 -5.85
CA HIS A 39 -1.03 -11.10 -4.95
C HIS A 39 -1.32 -11.68 -3.57
N ALA A 40 -0.31 -12.11 -2.86
CA ALA A 40 -0.45 -12.68 -1.52
C ALA A 40 -0.30 -11.62 -0.42
N TYR A 41 -0.86 -10.41 -0.61
CA TYR A 41 -0.64 -9.26 0.28
C TYR A 41 -1.58 -9.24 1.48
N THR A 42 -2.84 -9.64 1.34
CA THR A 42 -3.85 -9.50 2.38
C THR A 42 -3.51 -10.20 3.70
N ALA A 43 -2.83 -11.36 3.65
CA ALA A 43 -2.37 -12.04 4.87
C ALA A 43 -1.25 -11.25 5.58
N VAL A 44 -0.30 -10.69 4.81
CA VAL A 44 0.76 -9.83 5.34
C VAL A 44 0.17 -8.55 5.92
N TYR A 45 -0.78 -7.94 5.22
CA TYR A 45 -1.49 -6.76 5.72
C TYR A 45 -2.27 -7.03 6.99
N THR A 46 -2.82 -8.23 7.16
CA THR A 46 -3.45 -8.58 8.44
C THR A 46 -2.45 -8.51 9.59
N MET A 47 -1.21 -8.96 9.41
CA MET A 47 -0.18 -8.88 10.44
C MET A 47 0.20 -7.42 10.77
N LEU A 48 0.27 -6.57 9.76
CA LEU A 48 0.66 -5.16 9.91
C LEU A 48 -0.48 -4.30 10.47
N PHE A 49 -1.71 -4.57 10.05
CA PHE A 49 -2.86 -3.69 10.31
C PHE A 49 -3.78 -4.16 11.44
N ALA A 50 -3.63 -5.40 11.94
CA ALA A 50 -4.43 -5.87 13.08
C ALA A 50 -4.36 -4.94 14.30
N PRO A 51 -3.20 -4.37 14.68
CA PRO A 51 -3.11 -3.42 15.79
C PRO A 51 -3.78 -2.08 15.52
N LEU A 52 -4.04 -1.74 14.26
CA LEU A 52 -4.66 -0.48 13.83
C LEU A 52 -6.17 -0.59 13.67
N LYS A 53 -6.68 -1.82 13.52
CA LYS A 53 -8.11 -2.08 13.38
C LYS A 53 -8.85 -1.59 14.62
N GLY A 54 -9.86 -0.74 14.43
CA GLY A 54 -10.63 -0.15 15.52
C GLY A 54 -10.00 1.09 16.16
N ARG A 55 -8.89 1.60 15.62
CA ARG A 55 -8.29 2.89 15.99
C ARG A 55 -8.62 3.94 14.94
N ALA A 56 -8.70 5.20 15.38
CA ALA A 56 -8.69 6.33 14.47
C ALA A 56 -7.31 6.45 13.82
N ILE A 57 -7.24 6.31 12.50
CA ILE A 57 -6.00 6.40 11.73
C ILE A 57 -6.14 7.30 10.52
N GLN A 58 -5.00 7.83 10.08
CA GLN A 58 -4.84 8.47 8.78
C GLN A 58 -4.16 7.48 7.84
N PHE A 59 -4.91 6.97 6.89
CA PHE A 59 -4.45 5.98 5.92
C PHE A 59 -4.35 6.62 4.53
N ALA A 60 -3.32 6.29 3.78
CA ALA A 60 -3.16 6.73 2.39
C ALA A 60 -2.80 5.55 1.48
N GLU A 61 -3.35 5.53 0.26
CA GLU A 61 -2.91 4.66 -0.83
C GLU A 61 -2.68 5.49 -2.09
N ILE A 62 -1.54 5.27 -2.74
CA ILE A 62 -1.12 5.89 -3.99
C ILE A 62 -1.25 4.84 -5.09
N GLY A 63 -2.12 5.11 -6.07
CA GLY A 63 -2.60 4.16 -7.06
C GLY A 63 -3.99 3.65 -6.70
N VAL A 64 -4.98 3.94 -7.53
CA VAL A 64 -6.40 3.60 -7.29
C VAL A 64 -6.94 2.63 -8.32
N ALA A 65 -6.51 2.77 -9.57
CA ALA A 65 -6.98 1.96 -10.69
C ALA A 65 -8.51 1.72 -10.66
N GLY A 66 -8.97 0.48 -10.55
CA GLY A 66 -10.40 0.14 -10.52
C GLY A 66 -11.12 0.42 -9.18
N GLY A 67 -10.43 0.90 -8.14
CA GLY A 67 -11.02 1.24 -6.83
C GLY A 67 -11.31 0.05 -5.90
N HIS A 68 -10.93 -1.16 -6.29
CA HIS A 68 -11.21 -2.37 -5.51
C HIS A 68 -10.47 -2.40 -4.17
N SER A 69 -9.25 -1.87 -4.12
CA SER A 69 -8.50 -1.70 -2.87
C SER A 69 -9.16 -0.64 -1.95
N ALA A 70 -9.66 0.46 -2.53
CA ALA A 70 -10.39 1.46 -1.76
C ALA A 70 -11.62 0.85 -1.05
N LEU A 71 -12.37 0.00 -1.75
CA LEU A 71 -13.48 -0.75 -1.17
C LEU A 71 -13.02 -1.70 -0.05
N LEU A 72 -11.88 -2.38 -0.23
CA LEU A 72 -11.29 -3.21 0.82
C LEU A 72 -11.00 -2.41 2.09
N TRP A 73 -10.34 -1.26 1.94
CA TRP A 73 -9.96 -0.43 3.09
C TRP A 73 -11.17 0.15 3.81
N GLU A 74 -12.20 0.56 3.07
CA GLU A 74 -13.47 0.98 3.67
C GLU A 74 -14.12 -0.13 4.49
N MET A 75 -14.11 -1.36 3.99
CA MET A 75 -14.67 -2.49 4.73
C MET A 75 -13.85 -2.87 5.96
N TYR A 76 -12.54 -2.65 5.94
CA TYR A 76 -11.64 -3.08 7.02
C TYR A 76 -11.50 -2.04 8.14
N PHE A 77 -11.26 -0.77 7.81
CA PHE A 77 -11.07 0.31 8.78
C PHE A 77 -12.39 1.00 9.12
N LYS A 78 -13.05 0.54 10.16
CA LYS A 78 -14.43 0.97 10.52
C LYS A 78 -14.51 2.02 11.62
N HIS A 79 -13.38 2.51 12.16
CA HIS A 79 -13.44 3.55 13.18
C HIS A 79 -13.98 4.85 12.57
N PRO A 80 -14.97 5.53 13.19
CA PRO A 80 -15.66 6.68 12.59
C PRO A 80 -14.75 7.89 12.34
N GLU A 81 -13.64 8.01 13.05
CA GLU A 81 -12.65 9.08 12.87
C GLU A 81 -11.48 8.67 11.97
N THR A 82 -11.49 7.46 11.40
CA THR A 82 -10.52 7.08 10.38
C THR A 82 -10.76 7.87 9.11
N THR A 83 -9.68 8.39 8.53
CA THR A 83 -9.73 9.02 7.22
C THR A 83 -8.85 8.21 6.25
N ILE A 84 -9.43 7.84 5.12
CA ILE A 84 -8.73 7.16 4.03
C ILE A 84 -8.53 8.14 2.87
N HIS A 85 -7.28 8.29 2.44
CA HIS A 85 -6.88 9.19 1.37
C HIS A 85 -6.39 8.36 0.19
N MET A 86 -7.09 8.45 -0.93
CA MET A 86 -6.77 7.74 -2.17
C MET A 86 -6.17 8.73 -3.17
N PHE A 87 -5.11 8.32 -3.85
CA PHE A 87 -4.39 9.16 -4.80
C PHE A 87 -4.19 8.46 -6.13
N ASP A 88 -4.43 9.16 -7.23
CA ASP A 88 -4.12 8.70 -8.58
C ASP A 88 -3.85 9.90 -9.48
N ARG A 89 -3.15 9.68 -10.59
CA ARG A 89 -2.93 10.70 -11.62
C ARG A 89 -4.12 10.83 -12.57
N ASP A 90 -4.98 9.82 -12.66
CA ASP A 90 -6.14 9.78 -13.57
C ASP A 90 -7.43 10.10 -12.81
N GLU A 91 -8.03 11.26 -13.15
CA GLU A 91 -9.31 11.67 -12.57
C GLU A 91 -10.45 10.68 -12.83
N ASN A 92 -10.40 9.91 -13.91
CA ASN A 92 -11.46 8.94 -14.20
C ASN A 92 -11.37 7.74 -13.26
N PHE A 93 -10.15 7.31 -12.92
CA PHE A 93 -9.97 6.27 -11.90
C PHE A 93 -10.46 6.75 -10.53
N LEU A 94 -10.13 7.98 -10.15
CA LEU A 94 -10.63 8.56 -8.89
C LEU A 94 -12.15 8.64 -8.84
N LYS A 95 -12.79 9.09 -9.91
CA LYS A 95 -14.26 9.16 -10.01
C LYS A 95 -14.90 7.78 -9.97
N GLY A 96 -14.38 6.82 -10.74
CA GLY A 96 -14.88 5.44 -10.74
C GLY A 96 -14.75 4.77 -9.37
N ALA A 97 -13.64 4.96 -8.67
CA ALA A 97 -13.44 4.45 -7.32
C ALA A 97 -14.40 5.13 -6.31
N GLN A 98 -14.60 6.44 -6.42
CA GLN A 98 -15.54 7.16 -5.57
C GLN A 98 -16.99 6.67 -5.77
N GLU A 99 -17.39 6.40 -7.00
CA GLU A 99 -18.71 5.82 -7.31
C GLU A 99 -18.84 4.39 -6.78
N LEU A 100 -17.78 3.57 -6.92
CA LEU A 100 -17.76 2.18 -6.43
C LEU A 100 -17.90 2.10 -4.91
N VAL A 101 -17.16 2.93 -4.19
CA VAL A 101 -17.16 2.94 -2.72
C VAL A 101 -18.43 3.59 -2.16
N GLY A 102 -18.91 4.66 -2.80
CA GLY A 102 -20.13 5.37 -2.36
C GLY A 102 -20.03 6.05 -1.00
N SER A 103 -18.87 6.02 -0.36
CA SER A 103 -18.63 6.54 0.98
C SER A 103 -18.24 8.01 0.96
N GLN A 104 -18.71 8.79 1.96
CA GLN A 104 -18.27 10.16 2.16
C GLN A 104 -17.04 10.27 3.08
N GLY A 105 -16.59 9.16 3.67
CA GLY A 105 -15.45 9.10 4.58
C GLY A 105 -14.08 9.04 3.90
N MET A 106 -14.05 8.81 2.58
CA MET A 106 -12.81 8.78 1.79
C MET A 106 -12.55 10.10 1.07
N LYS A 107 -11.27 10.42 0.94
CA LYS A 107 -10.79 11.57 0.15
C LYS A 107 -10.07 11.07 -1.09
N PHE A 108 -10.49 11.51 -2.26
CA PHE A 108 -9.88 11.19 -3.55
C PHE A 108 -9.13 12.42 -4.07
N ASN A 109 -7.86 12.26 -4.41
CA ASN A 109 -6.96 13.37 -4.68
C ASN A 109 -6.06 13.06 -5.89
N LEU A 110 -5.80 14.08 -6.71
CA LEU A 110 -4.83 13.97 -7.80
C LEU A 110 -3.40 13.96 -7.27
N MET A 111 -2.60 13.04 -7.79
CA MET A 111 -1.16 12.92 -7.55
C MET A 111 -0.49 12.26 -8.74
N ASP A 112 0.58 12.85 -9.25
CA ASP A 112 1.43 12.23 -10.28
C ASP A 112 2.82 11.91 -9.69
N VAL A 113 3.07 10.63 -9.46
CA VAL A 113 4.36 10.14 -8.92
C VAL A 113 5.54 10.35 -9.88
N GLY A 114 5.25 10.64 -11.17
CA GLY A 114 6.25 11.02 -12.16
C GLY A 114 6.78 12.44 -11.99
N VAL A 115 6.12 13.29 -11.19
CA VAL A 115 6.49 14.69 -10.99
C VAL A 115 7.17 14.87 -9.64
N ASP A 116 8.38 15.45 -9.63
CA ASP A 116 9.13 15.73 -8.40
C ASP A 116 8.36 16.65 -7.46
N GLY A 117 8.30 16.29 -6.19
CA GLY A 117 7.64 17.04 -5.12
C GLY A 117 6.11 16.89 -5.10
N ASP A 118 5.50 16.23 -6.08
CA ASP A 118 4.04 16.11 -6.16
C ASP A 118 3.48 15.16 -5.09
N VAL A 119 4.19 14.10 -4.76
CA VAL A 119 3.80 13.17 -3.69
C VAL A 119 3.69 13.89 -2.36
N ALA A 120 4.75 14.60 -1.95
CA ALA A 120 4.74 15.35 -0.70
C ALA A 120 3.70 16.48 -0.70
N ARG A 121 3.52 17.17 -1.84
CA ARG A 121 2.52 18.23 -2.01
C ARG A 121 1.10 17.70 -1.86
N ALA A 122 0.76 16.62 -2.55
CA ALA A 122 -0.58 16.05 -2.54
C ALA A 122 -0.95 15.46 -1.18
N LEU A 123 -0.03 14.72 -0.55
CA LEU A 123 -0.21 14.21 0.82
C LEU A 123 -0.47 15.34 1.83
N LYS A 124 0.36 16.39 1.84
CA LYS A 124 0.18 17.55 2.72
C LYS A 124 -1.13 18.31 2.46
N LYS A 125 -1.53 18.41 1.19
CA LYS A 125 -2.79 19.07 0.81
C LYS A 125 -4.01 18.29 1.30
N SER A 126 -3.97 16.96 1.20
CA SER A 126 -5.08 16.10 1.60
C SER A 126 -5.24 15.99 3.13
N ASN A 127 -4.14 16.06 3.89
CA ASN A 127 -4.10 16.03 5.34
C ASN A 127 -3.28 17.22 5.90
N PRO A 128 -3.84 18.45 5.87
CA PRO A 128 -3.13 19.66 6.27
C PRO A 128 -2.66 19.62 7.72
N GLY A 129 -1.34 19.67 7.93
CA GLY A 129 -0.72 19.66 9.25
C GLY A 129 -0.73 18.32 9.98
N GLY A 130 -1.34 17.27 9.37
CA GLY A 130 -1.36 15.91 9.90
C GLY A 130 -0.28 15.03 9.32
N LEU A 131 -0.07 13.90 10.00
CA LEU A 131 0.79 12.81 9.58
C LEU A 131 -0.07 11.58 9.29
N TYR A 132 0.52 10.58 8.65
CA TYR A 132 -0.15 9.34 8.28
C TYR A 132 0.33 8.18 9.14
N ASP A 133 -0.58 7.31 9.55
CA ASP A 133 -0.25 6.07 10.25
C ASP A 133 0.20 4.98 9.25
N VAL A 134 -0.39 5.01 8.04
CA VAL A 134 -0.06 4.08 6.96
C VAL A 134 -0.05 4.83 5.63
N ILE A 135 0.98 4.59 4.82
CA ILE A 135 1.00 4.98 3.41
C ILE A 135 1.36 3.73 2.59
N ILE A 136 0.57 3.42 1.57
CA ILE A 136 0.84 2.35 0.59
C ILE A 136 1.12 2.98 -0.76
N ASP A 137 2.15 2.49 -1.45
CA ASP A 137 2.39 2.74 -2.87
C ASP A 137 2.03 1.49 -3.68
N ASP A 138 1.02 1.63 -4.50
CA ASP A 138 0.54 0.67 -5.50
C ASP A 138 0.34 1.39 -6.84
N SER A 139 1.31 2.19 -7.25
CA SER A 139 1.14 3.10 -8.39
C SER A 139 1.74 2.55 -9.69
N SER A 140 2.89 3.06 -10.10
CA SER A 140 3.49 2.73 -11.41
C SER A 140 4.42 1.53 -11.41
N HIS A 141 4.82 1.05 -10.23
CA HIS A 141 5.79 -0.02 -9.99
C HIS A 141 7.19 0.23 -10.59
N GLU A 142 7.44 1.46 -11.08
CA GLU A 142 8.76 1.85 -11.57
C GLU A 142 9.70 2.16 -10.41
N HIS A 143 10.88 1.53 -10.40
CA HIS A 143 11.86 1.68 -9.31
C HIS A 143 12.17 3.15 -8.98
N GLY A 144 12.37 4.00 -10.00
CA GLY A 144 12.65 5.43 -9.78
C GLY A 144 11.50 6.17 -9.08
N HIS A 145 10.26 5.82 -9.41
CA HIS A 145 9.07 6.38 -8.76
C HIS A 145 8.93 5.85 -7.33
N GLN A 146 9.15 4.57 -7.09
CA GLN A 146 9.12 3.99 -5.75
C GLN A 146 10.15 4.66 -4.82
N ILE A 147 11.38 4.89 -5.30
CA ILE A 147 12.41 5.63 -4.53
C ILE A 147 11.98 7.07 -4.23
N ARG A 148 11.39 7.76 -5.21
CA ARG A 148 10.84 9.12 -5.02
C ARG A 148 9.73 9.12 -3.97
N ILE A 149 8.75 8.22 -4.11
CA ILE A 149 7.64 8.08 -3.16
C ILE A 149 8.18 7.86 -1.74
N ILE A 150 9.15 6.96 -1.56
CA ILE A 150 9.77 6.72 -0.25
C ILE A 150 10.35 8.03 0.31
N LYS A 151 11.14 8.76 -0.49
CA LYS A 151 11.80 9.99 -0.03
C LYS A 151 10.81 11.11 0.32
N GLU A 152 9.69 11.21 -0.40
CA GLU A 152 8.71 12.28 -0.23
C GLU A 152 7.62 11.93 0.81
N ALA A 153 7.23 10.66 0.92
CA ALA A 153 6.15 10.23 1.80
C ALA A 153 6.63 9.84 3.21
N PHE A 154 7.81 9.22 3.35
CA PHE A 154 8.30 8.75 4.64
C PHE A 154 8.39 9.85 5.72
N PRO A 155 8.83 11.10 5.43
CA PRO A 155 8.81 12.17 6.42
C PRO A 155 7.42 12.50 6.98
N LEU A 156 6.35 12.16 6.24
CA LEU A 156 4.96 12.43 6.60
C LEU A 156 4.29 11.31 7.42
N LEU A 157 5.04 10.27 7.80
CA LEU A 157 4.55 9.24 8.71
C LEU A 157 4.57 9.72 10.16
N THR A 158 3.61 9.24 10.94
CA THR A 158 3.65 9.28 12.40
C THR A 158 4.81 8.43 12.93
N GLN A 159 5.25 8.65 14.15
CA GLN A 159 6.14 7.73 14.85
C GLN A 159 5.43 6.37 15.00
N GLY A 160 6.10 5.28 14.63
CA GLY A 160 5.51 3.95 14.55
C GLY A 160 4.61 3.71 13.32
N GLY A 161 4.39 4.73 12.48
CA GLY A 161 3.68 4.60 11.21
C GLY A 161 4.50 3.85 10.17
N CYS A 162 3.85 3.28 9.16
CA CYS A 162 4.51 2.49 8.14
C CYS A 162 4.25 2.97 6.70
N LEU A 163 5.31 2.92 5.88
CA LEU A 163 5.25 3.06 4.43
C LEU A 163 5.46 1.68 3.82
N ILE A 164 4.59 1.31 2.89
CA ILE A 164 4.66 0.03 2.18
C ILE A 164 4.74 0.32 0.69
N ILE A 165 5.71 -0.29 0.03
CA ILE A 165 5.84 -0.27 -1.43
C ILE A 165 5.47 -1.64 -1.94
N GLU A 166 4.45 -1.71 -2.79
CA GLU A 166 3.98 -2.93 -3.44
C GLU A 166 4.72 -3.20 -4.75
N ASP A 167 4.53 -4.38 -5.26
CA ASP A 167 4.88 -4.80 -6.62
C ASP A 167 6.35 -4.63 -7.00
N ILE A 168 7.23 -4.89 -6.04
CA ILE A 168 8.65 -5.01 -6.32
C ILE A 168 8.92 -6.37 -6.98
N PHE A 169 9.58 -6.37 -8.13
CA PHE A 169 9.99 -7.62 -8.77
C PHE A 169 10.86 -8.44 -7.83
N ARG A 170 10.56 -9.73 -7.69
CA ARG A 170 11.25 -10.63 -6.75
C ARG A 170 12.75 -10.76 -7.08
N ALA A 171 13.09 -10.66 -8.37
CA ALA A 171 14.47 -10.70 -8.84
C ALA A 171 15.25 -9.39 -8.63
N THR A 172 14.57 -8.26 -8.32
CA THR A 172 15.25 -6.98 -8.09
C THR A 172 16.15 -7.09 -6.86
N PRO A 173 17.45 -6.81 -6.98
CA PRO A 173 18.37 -6.82 -5.86
C PRO A 173 17.94 -5.80 -4.80
N GLU A 174 18.01 -6.19 -3.54
CA GLU A 174 17.59 -5.34 -2.41
C GLU A 174 18.53 -4.16 -2.19
N GLU A 175 19.77 -4.29 -2.67
CA GLU A 175 20.81 -3.25 -2.68
C GLU A 175 20.42 -2.05 -3.54
N GLU A 176 19.58 -2.23 -4.56
CA GLU A 176 19.08 -1.14 -5.40
C GLU A 176 18.26 -0.12 -4.58
N TYR A 177 17.54 -0.58 -3.56
CA TYR A 177 16.83 0.28 -2.62
C TYR A 177 17.74 0.76 -1.48
N SER A 178 18.44 -0.14 -0.82
CA SER A 178 19.24 0.20 0.37
C SER A 178 20.34 1.21 0.08
N SER A 179 20.95 1.17 -1.10
CA SER A 179 21.96 2.13 -1.53
C SER A 179 21.42 3.56 -1.67
N GLN A 180 20.13 3.73 -1.95
CA GLN A 180 19.50 5.03 -2.19
C GLN A 180 18.75 5.58 -0.97
N LEU A 181 18.51 4.75 0.06
CA LEU A 181 17.65 5.06 1.21
C LEU A 181 18.43 5.23 2.53
N GLY A 182 19.77 5.34 2.49
CA GLY A 182 20.61 5.33 3.69
C GLY A 182 20.12 6.26 4.81
N ALA A 183 19.81 7.52 4.49
CA ALA A 183 19.30 8.48 5.48
C ALA A 183 17.96 8.03 6.09
N ILE A 184 17.02 7.59 5.25
CA ILE A 184 15.69 7.11 5.70
C ILE A 184 15.82 5.86 6.57
N LEU A 185 16.72 4.94 6.22
CA LEU A 185 16.92 3.71 6.99
C LEU A 185 17.44 3.98 8.41
N HIS A 186 18.13 5.10 8.64
CA HIS A 186 18.53 5.53 9.99
C HIS A 186 17.35 6.05 10.83
N GLU A 187 16.28 6.48 10.18
CA GLU A 187 15.05 6.93 10.83
C GLU A 187 14.01 5.80 10.98
N CYS A 188 14.33 4.58 10.54
CA CYS A 188 13.44 3.43 10.68
C CYS A 188 13.72 2.68 11.98
N SER A 189 12.64 2.35 12.72
CA SER A 189 12.68 1.35 13.79
C SER A 189 12.74 -0.08 13.23
N ALA A 190 12.18 -0.27 12.02
CA ALA A 190 12.21 -1.54 11.29
C ALA A 190 12.14 -1.31 9.78
N ALA A 191 12.82 -2.17 9.01
CA ALA A 191 12.77 -2.18 7.55
C ALA A 191 12.84 -3.63 7.05
N TYR A 192 11.87 -4.02 6.20
CA TYR A 192 11.75 -5.40 5.70
C TYR A 192 11.45 -5.42 4.21
N PHE A 193 12.16 -6.29 3.47
CA PHE A 193 11.62 -6.85 2.23
C PHE A 193 10.81 -8.09 2.58
N VAL A 194 9.55 -8.13 2.17
CA VAL A 194 8.65 -9.25 2.41
C VAL A 194 8.32 -9.90 1.07
N VAL A 195 8.84 -11.11 0.86
CA VAL A 195 8.45 -11.95 -0.27
C VAL A 195 7.18 -12.69 0.10
N CYS A 196 6.10 -12.38 -0.61
CA CYS A 196 4.78 -12.92 -0.34
C CYS A 196 4.54 -14.18 -1.17
N GLU A 197 4.33 -15.31 -0.49
CA GLU A 197 4.05 -16.60 -1.14
C GLU A 197 2.61 -17.04 -0.87
N HIS A 198 1.99 -17.63 -1.89
CA HIS A 198 0.70 -18.31 -1.78
C HIS A 198 0.54 -19.28 -2.96
N LYS A 199 -0.05 -20.46 -2.71
CA LYS A 199 -0.28 -21.48 -3.76
C LYS A 199 -1.18 -20.98 -4.90
N ASP A 200 -2.09 -20.04 -4.62
CA ASP A 200 -3.04 -19.49 -5.58
C ASP A 200 -2.62 -18.10 -6.13
N ARG A 201 -1.42 -17.60 -5.75
CA ARG A 201 -0.90 -16.35 -6.36
C ARG A 201 -0.73 -16.53 -7.86
N TRP A 202 -0.98 -15.47 -8.61
CA TRP A 202 -0.86 -15.51 -10.05
C TRP A 202 -0.65 -14.10 -10.63
N SER A 203 0.45 -13.91 -11.31
CA SER A 203 0.80 -12.66 -11.96
C SER A 203 1.43 -12.96 -13.31
N PRO A 204 0.64 -13.03 -14.40
CA PRO A 204 1.13 -13.47 -15.70
C PRO A 204 2.16 -12.50 -16.26
N GLY A 205 3.37 -13.01 -16.48
CA GLY A 205 4.49 -12.23 -17.00
C GLY A 205 5.19 -11.32 -15.98
N TRP A 206 4.73 -11.28 -14.73
CA TRP A 206 5.26 -10.43 -13.66
C TRP A 206 5.47 -11.28 -12.41
N ASP A 207 6.69 -11.34 -11.91
CA ASP A 207 7.01 -11.98 -10.63
C ASP A 207 7.35 -10.88 -9.61
N ASN A 208 6.32 -10.16 -9.18
CA ASN A 208 6.40 -8.93 -8.40
C ASN A 208 5.79 -9.02 -7.00
N ASP A 209 5.57 -10.22 -6.46
CA ASP A 209 5.03 -10.43 -5.11
C ASP A 209 6.07 -10.15 -4.00
N LYS A 210 6.66 -8.96 -4.00
CA LYS A 210 7.59 -8.49 -2.96
C LYS A 210 7.23 -7.09 -2.51
N LEU A 211 7.13 -6.91 -1.20
CA LEU A 211 6.88 -5.63 -0.55
C LEU A 211 8.17 -5.09 0.07
N LEU A 212 8.30 -3.76 0.13
CA LEU A 212 9.21 -3.09 1.06
C LEU A 212 8.37 -2.41 2.14
N VAL A 213 8.60 -2.77 3.39
CA VAL A 213 7.92 -2.20 4.56
C VAL A 213 8.93 -1.40 5.38
N LEU A 214 8.67 -0.11 5.57
CA LEU A 214 9.49 0.81 6.36
C LEU A 214 8.65 1.32 7.53
N VAL A 215 9.11 1.11 8.76
CA VAL A 215 8.43 1.59 9.98
C VAL A 215 9.25 2.72 10.58
N LYS A 216 8.63 3.89 10.76
CA LYS A 216 9.30 5.08 11.30
C LYS A 216 9.60 4.92 12.80
N ALA A 217 10.79 5.33 13.23
CA ALA A 217 11.22 5.29 14.63
C ALA A 217 10.51 6.33 15.49
#